data_230e453970a4f96a3cbe698e1fd551c0
#
_entry.id   230e453970a4f96a3cbe698e1fd551c0
#
_cell.length_a   1.000
_cell.length_b   1.000
_cell.length_c   1.000
_cell.angle_alpha   90.00
_cell.angle_beta   90.00
_cell.angle_gamma   90.00
#
_symmetry.space_group_name_H-M   'P 1'
#
loop_
_entity.id
_entity.type
_entity.pdbx_description
1 polymer ?
#
loop_
_entity_poly.entity_id
_entity_poly.type
_entity_poly.pdbx_seq_one_letter_code
_entity_poly.pdbx_strand_id
1 'polypeptide(L)'
;DQERQRITTYLKQRGYYNFTVNNIEYEADTLGGNHLVDLKMIVKQHLAGYNEQGYPILRNNTVYRIDQINIFPNYDPTAAIAPDYRKGLDTIYYRGLNVVYHKDNKRPNIRPSVLRQIVPIYPNYVYNINRVDQTYNQIMSMGYFKSANVIFNEQADSVAKDNYVTFVGEGKEPADSVHQTREGYLQCDIQCIPALKQGYKIELEGSTTSSFYGLRATVGYQNRNIFRGAESFDVSFSVGYEYMKTPSAR
;
A
#
# COMPACT_ATOMS: atom_id res chain seq x y z
N ASP A 1 25.00 -3.75 0.15
CA ASP A 1 23.63 -3.19 0.14
C ASP A 1 22.54 -4.23 -0.11
N GLN A 2 22.71 -5.21 -0.98
CA GLN A 2 21.69 -6.25 -1.24
C GLN A 2 21.34 -7.05 0.02
N GLU A 3 22.33 -7.43 0.81
CA GLU A 3 22.12 -8.18 2.05
C GLU A 3 21.34 -7.35 3.11
N ARG A 4 21.64 -6.05 3.23
CA ARG A 4 20.88 -5.14 4.10
C ARG A 4 19.41 -5.05 3.68
N GLN A 5 19.13 -4.97 2.36
CA GLN A 5 17.77 -4.98 1.82
C GLN A 5 17.07 -6.31 2.09
N ARG A 6 17.76 -7.45 1.89
CA ARG A 6 17.24 -8.79 2.17
C ARG A 6 16.83 -8.94 3.63
N ILE A 7 17.71 -8.55 4.56
CA ILE A 7 17.44 -8.59 6.02
C ILE A 7 16.27 -7.66 6.36
N THR A 8 16.26 -6.45 5.82
CA THR A 8 15.17 -5.48 6.06
C THR A 8 13.82 -6.06 5.63
N THR A 9 13.74 -6.63 4.43
CA THR A 9 12.52 -7.26 3.92
C THR A 9 12.11 -8.43 4.80
N TYR A 10 13.05 -9.29 5.18
CA TYR A 10 12.81 -10.43 6.06
C TYR A 10 12.23 -10.01 7.42
N LEU A 11 12.75 -8.94 8.02
CA LEU A 11 12.25 -8.41 9.30
C LEU A 11 10.88 -7.74 9.14
N LYS A 12 10.65 -6.98 8.06
CA LYS A 12 9.34 -6.39 7.74
C LYS A 12 8.25 -7.44 7.50
N GLN A 13 8.60 -8.62 7.02
CA GLN A 13 7.67 -9.77 6.93
C GLN A 13 7.29 -10.35 8.29
N ARG A 14 8.05 -10.02 9.35
CA ARG A 14 7.89 -10.54 10.73
C ARG A 14 7.45 -9.49 11.74
N GLY A 15 6.93 -8.37 11.27
CA GLY A 15 6.33 -7.37 12.14
C GLY A 15 7.17 -6.14 12.43
N TYR A 16 8.41 -6.09 12.02
CA TYR A 16 9.26 -4.93 12.28
C TYR A 16 8.96 -3.79 11.29
N TYR A 17 7.82 -3.12 11.50
CA TYR A 17 7.31 -2.08 10.60
C TYR A 17 8.31 -0.94 10.37
N ASN A 18 8.89 -0.41 11.45
CA ASN A 18 9.80 0.74 11.43
C ASN A 18 11.23 0.38 11.02
N PHE A 19 11.52 -0.91 10.80
CA PHE A 19 12.87 -1.34 10.45
C PHE A 19 13.23 -0.91 9.02
N THR A 20 14.40 -0.29 8.87
CA THR A 20 14.90 0.19 7.57
C THR A 20 16.33 -0.29 7.32
N VAL A 21 16.81 -0.16 6.09
CA VAL A 21 18.21 -0.47 5.74
C VAL A 21 19.23 0.32 6.56
N ASN A 22 18.85 1.51 7.04
CA ASN A 22 19.70 2.37 7.85
C ASN A 22 19.90 1.85 9.28
N ASN A 23 19.08 0.90 9.72
CA ASN A 23 19.25 0.25 11.01
C ASN A 23 20.36 -0.80 11.00
N ILE A 24 20.91 -1.15 9.83
CA ILE A 24 21.98 -2.15 9.69
C ILE A 24 23.28 -1.43 9.31
N GLU A 25 24.32 -1.66 10.12
CA GLU A 25 25.67 -1.19 9.85
C GLU A 25 26.63 -2.38 9.89
N TYR A 26 27.69 -2.31 9.10
CA TYR A 26 28.77 -3.30 9.12
C TYR A 26 30.07 -2.61 9.51
N GLU A 27 30.73 -3.13 10.53
CA GLU A 27 32.11 -2.81 10.86
C GLU A 27 33.01 -3.90 10.28
N ALA A 28 34.05 -3.49 9.57
CA ALA A 28 35.04 -4.39 9.02
C ALA A 28 36.36 -4.27 9.80
N ASP A 29 36.81 -5.35 10.42
CA ASP A 29 38.14 -5.42 11.01
C ASP A 29 39.13 -6.08 10.04
N THR A 30 40.12 -5.31 9.63
CA THR A 30 41.16 -5.73 8.68
C THR A 30 42.49 -6.04 9.37
N LEU A 31 42.55 -5.92 10.70
CA LEU A 31 43.81 -6.06 11.48
C LEU A 31 44.18 -7.53 11.72
N GLY A 32 43.31 -8.49 11.44
CA GLY A 32 43.50 -9.92 11.75
C GLY A 32 44.61 -10.63 10.96
N GLY A 33 45.28 -10.02 9.99
CA GLY A 33 46.28 -10.67 9.14
C GLY A 33 45.67 -11.72 8.22
N ASN A 34 46.48 -12.41 7.41
CA ASN A 34 46.09 -13.53 6.53
C ASN A 34 45.07 -13.21 5.41
N HIS A 35 44.95 -11.96 4.97
CA HIS A 35 43.99 -11.54 3.93
C HIS A 35 42.52 -11.87 4.26
N LEU A 36 42.18 -12.01 5.54
CA LEU A 36 40.83 -12.19 6.06
C LEU A 36 40.30 -10.87 6.61
N VAL A 37 39.00 -10.66 6.48
CA VAL A 37 38.31 -9.51 7.04
C VAL A 37 37.16 -10.02 7.90
N ASP A 38 37.16 -9.64 9.18
CA ASP A 38 36.06 -9.94 10.05
C ASP A 38 35.00 -8.86 9.92
N LEU A 39 33.75 -9.29 9.62
CA LEU A 39 32.61 -8.41 9.48
C LEU A 39 31.69 -8.54 10.68
N LYS A 40 31.52 -7.45 11.41
CA LYS A 40 30.56 -7.35 12.51
C LYS A 40 29.33 -6.59 12.04
N MET A 41 28.17 -7.25 12.09
CA MET A 41 26.88 -6.63 11.81
C MET A 41 26.33 -5.99 13.10
N ILE A 42 26.00 -4.70 13.01
CA ILE A 42 25.40 -3.92 14.10
C ILE A 42 23.98 -3.56 13.70
N VAL A 43 23.02 -3.88 14.57
CA VAL A 43 21.62 -3.48 14.41
C VAL A 43 21.34 -2.30 15.32
N LYS A 44 21.07 -1.14 14.72
CA LYS A 44 20.78 0.10 15.43
C LYS A 44 19.30 0.21 15.80
N GLN A 45 19.04 1.01 16.84
CA GLN A 45 17.69 1.42 17.19
C GLN A 45 17.04 2.23 16.06
N HIS A 46 15.70 2.25 16.04
CA HIS A 46 14.93 3.05 15.13
C HIS A 46 14.89 4.52 15.59
N LEU A 47 15.11 5.45 14.65
CA LEU A 47 14.92 6.88 14.89
C LEU A 47 13.42 7.21 14.83
N ALA A 48 12.83 7.52 15.99
CA ALA A 48 11.41 7.84 16.10
C ALA A 48 11.10 9.32 15.87
N GLY A 49 12.12 10.20 15.90
CA GLY A 49 11.98 11.63 15.70
C GLY A 49 13.03 12.42 16.46
N TYR A 50 12.75 13.70 16.69
CA TYR A 50 13.60 14.60 17.46
C TYR A 50 12.77 15.26 18.56
N ASN A 51 13.39 15.47 19.73
CA ASN A 51 12.76 16.20 20.83
C ASN A 51 12.77 17.73 20.55
N GLU A 52 12.13 18.50 21.44
CA GLU A 52 12.08 19.97 21.32
C GLU A 52 13.46 20.65 21.30
N GLN A 53 14.48 20.00 21.83
CA GLN A 53 15.87 20.48 21.85
C GLN A 53 16.67 19.99 20.61
N GLY A 54 16.06 19.23 19.69
CA GLY A 54 16.70 18.74 18.48
C GLY A 54 17.54 17.46 18.67
N TYR A 55 17.46 16.79 19.83
CA TYR A 55 18.15 15.50 20.04
C TYR A 55 17.33 14.34 19.47
N PRO A 56 17.97 13.33 18.84
CA PRO A 56 17.29 12.17 18.29
C PRO A 56 16.62 11.32 19.37
N ILE A 57 15.37 10.98 19.14
CA ILE A 57 14.62 10.01 19.96
C ILE A 57 14.80 8.63 19.32
N LEU A 58 15.57 7.78 19.98
CA LEU A 58 15.82 6.41 19.54
C LEU A 58 14.88 5.45 20.28
N ARG A 59 14.30 4.50 19.56
CA ARG A 59 13.44 3.43 20.10
C ARG A 59 13.93 2.06 19.68
N ASN A 60 13.67 1.07 20.51
CA ASN A 60 13.96 -0.32 20.18
C ASN A 60 13.11 -0.78 18.99
N ASN A 61 13.69 -1.63 18.16
CA ASN A 61 12.96 -2.27 17.08
C ASN A 61 11.88 -3.21 17.65
N THR A 62 10.62 -2.87 17.44
CA THR A 62 9.46 -3.52 18.05
C THR A 62 8.66 -4.26 16.99
N VAL A 63 8.04 -5.38 17.35
CA VAL A 63 7.09 -6.11 16.53
C VAL A 63 5.72 -5.43 16.62
N TYR A 64 5.12 -5.15 15.48
CA TYR A 64 3.82 -4.50 15.39
C TYR A 64 2.72 -5.48 15.00
N ARG A 65 1.55 -5.31 15.62
CA ARG A 65 0.30 -5.97 15.24
C ARG A 65 -0.67 -4.95 14.64
N ILE A 66 -1.53 -5.45 13.77
CA ILE A 66 -2.61 -4.65 13.21
C ILE A 66 -3.75 -4.61 14.22
N ASP A 67 -4.13 -3.41 14.66
CA ASP A 67 -5.29 -3.22 15.54
C ASP A 67 -6.57 -3.05 14.73
N GLN A 68 -6.61 -2.05 13.89
CA GLN A 68 -7.77 -1.68 13.11
C GLN A 68 -7.44 -1.52 11.63
N ILE A 69 -8.40 -1.90 10.77
CA ILE A 69 -8.26 -1.77 9.32
C ILE A 69 -9.45 -0.98 8.80
N ASN A 70 -9.18 0.18 8.21
CA ASN A 70 -10.16 1.04 7.59
C ASN A 70 -9.91 1.07 6.08
N ILE A 71 -10.94 0.89 5.28
CA ILE A 71 -10.86 1.07 3.83
C ILE A 71 -11.82 2.18 3.40
N PHE A 72 -11.31 3.10 2.60
CA PHE A 72 -12.01 4.24 2.03
C PHE A 72 -12.16 4.01 0.52
N PRO A 73 -13.18 3.27 0.05
CA PRO A 73 -13.29 2.89 -1.36
C PRO A 73 -13.67 4.06 -2.29
N ASN A 74 -13.97 5.20 -1.74
CA ASN A 74 -14.30 6.43 -2.46
C ASN A 74 -13.56 7.63 -1.85
N TYR A 75 -12.24 7.48 -1.66
CA TYR A 75 -11.41 8.52 -1.08
C TYR A 75 -11.22 9.67 -2.07
N ASP A 76 -11.51 10.89 -1.61
CA ASP A 76 -11.21 12.12 -2.34
C ASP A 76 -10.16 12.92 -1.55
N PRO A 77 -8.92 12.99 -2.04
CA PRO A 77 -7.85 13.71 -1.35
C PRO A 77 -8.12 15.21 -1.27
N THR A 78 -8.88 15.78 -2.20
CA THR A 78 -9.23 17.21 -2.20
C THR A 78 -10.25 17.52 -1.13
N ALA A 79 -11.30 16.69 -1.02
CA ALA A 79 -12.31 16.82 0.02
C ALA A 79 -11.75 16.52 1.42
N ALA A 80 -10.78 15.63 1.53
CA ALA A 80 -10.16 15.22 2.79
C ALA A 80 -9.42 16.35 3.54
N ILE A 81 -9.10 17.45 2.86
CA ILE A 81 -8.48 18.64 3.45
C ILE A 81 -9.49 19.45 4.28
N ALA A 82 -10.79 19.33 3.98
CA ALA A 82 -11.83 20.07 4.69
C ALA A 82 -11.96 19.60 6.15
N PRO A 83 -12.05 20.53 7.14
CA PRO A 83 -12.09 20.18 8.57
C PRO A 83 -13.32 19.34 8.94
N ASP A 84 -14.40 19.43 8.19
CA ASP A 84 -15.65 18.70 8.41
C ASP A 84 -15.74 17.37 7.62
N TYR A 85 -14.73 17.02 6.85
CA TYR A 85 -14.73 15.78 6.02
C TYR A 85 -15.10 14.54 6.84
N ARG A 86 -14.48 14.36 8.00
CA ARG A 86 -14.71 13.19 8.87
C ARG A 86 -16.14 13.11 9.42
N LYS A 87 -16.82 14.24 9.63
CA LYS A 87 -18.20 14.28 10.13
C LYS A 87 -19.21 13.75 9.11
N GLY A 88 -18.89 13.87 7.82
CA GLY A 88 -19.69 13.35 6.71
C GLY A 88 -19.52 11.86 6.44
N LEU A 89 -18.64 11.17 7.16
CA LEU A 89 -18.35 9.75 6.95
C LEU A 89 -19.23 8.86 7.84
N ASP A 90 -19.56 7.68 7.31
CA ASP A 90 -20.18 6.57 8.01
C ASP A 90 -19.36 5.31 7.80
N THR A 91 -19.53 4.30 8.67
CA THR A 91 -18.68 3.11 8.66
C THR A 91 -19.53 1.86 8.80
N ILE A 92 -19.27 0.88 7.95
CA ILE A 92 -19.83 -0.47 8.05
C ILE A 92 -18.72 -1.44 8.43
N TYR A 93 -18.89 -2.11 9.57
CA TYR A 93 -17.99 -3.17 9.98
C TYR A 93 -18.34 -4.49 9.27
N TYR A 94 -17.36 -5.13 8.66
CA TYR A 94 -17.53 -6.42 8.02
C TYR A 94 -16.28 -7.30 8.21
N ARG A 95 -16.38 -8.34 9.04
CA ARG A 95 -15.34 -9.37 9.27
C ARG A 95 -13.93 -8.79 9.50
N GLY A 96 -13.79 -7.87 10.44
CA GLY A 96 -12.50 -7.24 10.78
C GLY A 96 -12.08 -6.10 9.85
N LEU A 97 -12.94 -5.66 8.93
CA LEU A 97 -12.71 -4.54 8.02
C LEU A 97 -13.77 -3.46 8.26
N ASN A 98 -13.34 -2.24 8.51
CA ASN A 98 -14.18 -1.06 8.54
C ASN A 98 -14.23 -0.45 7.13
N VAL A 99 -15.40 -0.44 6.52
CA VAL A 99 -15.63 0.20 5.23
C VAL A 99 -16.21 1.58 5.48
N VAL A 100 -15.41 2.61 5.21
CA VAL A 100 -15.75 4.01 5.45
C VAL A 100 -16.24 4.65 4.16
N TYR A 101 -17.39 5.32 4.22
CA TYR A 101 -18.01 5.93 3.04
C TYR A 101 -18.78 7.20 3.43
N HIS A 102 -19.11 8.04 2.46
CA HIS A 102 -19.90 9.26 2.69
C HIS A 102 -21.36 8.92 2.99
N LYS A 103 -21.93 9.55 4.02
CA LYS A 103 -23.35 9.39 4.45
C LYS A 103 -24.33 9.69 3.34
N ASP A 104 -24.02 10.64 2.47
CA ASP A 104 -24.87 11.02 1.33
C ASP A 104 -25.12 9.85 0.37
N ASN A 105 -24.19 8.89 0.31
CA ASN A 105 -24.29 7.72 -0.56
C ASN A 105 -25.18 6.59 0.01
N LYS A 106 -25.75 6.73 1.22
CA LYS A 106 -26.55 5.73 1.94
C LYS A 106 -25.89 4.35 2.11
N ARG A 107 -24.91 4.02 1.31
CA ARG A 107 -24.17 2.74 1.31
C ARG A 107 -22.87 2.83 0.49
N PRO A 108 -21.85 1.99 0.77
CA PRO A 108 -20.60 1.96 0.02
C PRO A 108 -20.81 1.64 -1.47
N ASN A 109 -19.98 2.20 -2.33
CA ASN A 109 -20.01 1.95 -3.77
C ASN A 109 -19.69 0.49 -4.12
N ILE A 110 -18.85 -0.17 -3.32
CA ILE A 110 -18.50 -1.58 -3.45
C ILE A 110 -19.03 -2.34 -2.23
N ARG A 111 -19.47 -3.57 -2.43
CA ARG A 111 -19.94 -4.43 -1.34
C ARG A 111 -18.79 -4.74 -0.36
N PRO A 112 -19.02 -4.63 0.96
CA PRO A 112 -17.99 -4.94 1.96
C PRO A 112 -17.41 -6.36 1.83
N SER A 113 -18.20 -7.33 1.37
CA SER A 113 -17.75 -8.70 1.13
C SER A 113 -16.68 -8.79 0.03
N VAL A 114 -16.81 -7.99 -1.02
CA VAL A 114 -15.82 -7.94 -2.12
C VAL A 114 -14.53 -7.29 -1.62
N LEU A 115 -14.63 -6.16 -0.91
CA LEU A 115 -13.47 -5.50 -0.32
C LEU A 115 -12.71 -6.41 0.65
N ARG A 116 -13.44 -7.22 1.47
CA ARG A 116 -12.82 -8.16 2.41
C ARG A 116 -12.00 -9.25 1.69
N GLN A 117 -12.43 -9.70 0.52
CA GLN A 117 -11.73 -10.73 -0.24
C GLN A 117 -10.37 -10.26 -0.78
N ILE A 118 -10.25 -8.98 -1.09
CA ILE A 118 -9.03 -8.39 -1.68
C ILE A 118 -8.07 -7.79 -0.65
N VAL A 119 -8.43 -7.74 0.63
CA VAL A 119 -7.57 -7.20 1.69
C VAL A 119 -7.10 -8.35 2.60
N PRO A 120 -5.95 -9.01 2.35
CA PRO A 120 -5.45 -10.13 3.16
C PRO A 120 -4.81 -9.70 4.48
N ILE A 121 -5.07 -8.48 4.94
CA ILE A 121 -4.67 -7.96 6.25
C ILE A 121 -5.81 -8.22 7.24
N TYR A 122 -5.50 -8.68 8.46
CA TYR A 122 -6.49 -9.00 9.50
C TYR A 122 -6.13 -8.35 10.82
N PRO A 123 -7.11 -7.92 11.64
CA PRO A 123 -6.87 -7.44 13.00
C PRO A 123 -6.15 -8.48 13.85
N ASN A 124 -5.34 -8.04 14.80
CA ASN A 124 -4.51 -8.83 15.71
C ASN A 124 -3.39 -9.66 15.05
N TYR A 125 -3.28 -9.66 13.71
CA TYR A 125 -2.17 -10.31 13.02
C TYR A 125 -0.93 -9.41 13.05
N VAL A 126 0.23 -10.05 13.06
CA VAL A 126 1.52 -9.38 12.96
C VAL A 126 1.62 -8.68 11.60
N TYR A 127 2.14 -7.45 11.60
CA TYR A 127 2.42 -6.71 10.36
C TYR A 127 3.29 -7.55 9.41
N ASN A 128 2.97 -7.51 8.13
CA ASN A 128 3.72 -8.21 7.10
C ASN A 128 3.68 -7.44 5.80
N ILE A 129 4.85 -7.01 5.32
CA ILE A 129 4.97 -6.20 4.11
C ILE A 129 4.40 -6.90 2.86
N ASN A 130 4.55 -8.23 2.74
CA ASN A 130 4.02 -8.96 1.60
C ASN A 130 2.49 -8.91 1.52
N ARG A 131 1.81 -8.87 2.67
CA ARG A 131 0.34 -8.72 2.72
C ARG A 131 -0.07 -7.31 2.31
N VAL A 132 0.74 -6.31 2.61
CA VAL A 132 0.52 -4.92 2.17
C VAL A 132 0.63 -4.84 0.64
N ASP A 133 1.72 -5.37 0.08
CA ASP A 133 1.94 -5.40 -1.37
C ASP A 133 0.85 -6.21 -2.08
N GLN A 134 0.45 -7.35 -1.51
CA GLN A 134 -0.64 -8.16 -2.03
C GLN A 134 -1.96 -7.37 -2.01
N THR A 135 -2.26 -6.64 -0.93
CA THR A 135 -3.46 -5.79 -0.83
C THR A 135 -3.45 -4.74 -1.94
N TYR A 136 -2.35 -4.02 -2.09
CA TYR A 136 -2.21 -3.02 -3.14
C TYR A 136 -2.43 -3.62 -4.54
N ASN A 137 -1.75 -4.72 -4.85
CA ASN A 137 -1.85 -5.38 -6.16
C ASN A 137 -3.27 -5.90 -6.43
N GLN A 138 -3.94 -6.48 -5.43
CA GLN A 138 -5.32 -6.96 -5.57
C GLN A 138 -6.31 -5.81 -5.78
N ILE A 139 -6.16 -4.70 -5.06
CA ILE A 139 -6.99 -3.50 -5.27
C ILE A 139 -6.80 -2.95 -6.69
N MET A 140 -5.55 -2.83 -7.15
CA MET A 140 -5.27 -2.29 -8.49
C MET A 140 -5.72 -3.23 -9.60
N SER A 141 -5.64 -4.55 -9.41
CA SER A 141 -6.09 -5.56 -10.39
C SER A 141 -7.60 -5.56 -10.64
N MET A 142 -8.41 -4.98 -9.73
CA MET A 142 -9.85 -4.85 -9.95
C MET A 142 -10.21 -3.93 -11.12
N GLY A 143 -9.30 -3.04 -11.56
CA GLY A 143 -9.56 -2.09 -12.65
C GLY A 143 -10.62 -1.02 -12.33
N TYR A 144 -11.20 -1.07 -11.13
CA TYR A 144 -12.17 -0.08 -10.64
C TYR A 144 -11.49 1.13 -9.99
N PHE A 145 -10.32 0.94 -9.39
CA PHE A 145 -9.57 2.00 -8.73
C PHE A 145 -8.48 2.58 -9.65
N LYS A 146 -8.35 3.90 -9.64
CA LYS A 146 -7.28 4.63 -10.33
C LYS A 146 -5.98 4.56 -9.53
N SER A 147 -6.08 4.63 -8.20
CA SER A 147 -4.94 4.51 -7.28
C SER A 147 -5.39 4.00 -5.92
N ALA A 148 -4.47 3.40 -5.20
CA ALA A 148 -4.64 2.99 -3.82
C ALA A 148 -3.41 3.41 -3.01
N ASN A 149 -3.62 3.74 -1.73
CA ASN A 149 -2.56 4.02 -0.79
C ASN A 149 -2.85 3.29 0.51
N VAL A 150 -1.86 2.57 1.05
CA VAL A 150 -1.97 1.84 2.32
C VAL A 150 -1.09 2.54 3.34
N ILE A 151 -1.70 3.19 4.31
CA ILE A 151 -1.05 3.99 5.33
C ILE A 151 -1.18 3.29 6.66
N PHE A 152 -0.10 3.26 7.43
CA PHE A 152 -0.11 2.76 8.79
C PHE A 152 0.17 3.90 9.76
N ASN A 153 -0.66 4.01 10.80
CA ASN A 153 -0.51 4.97 11.87
C ASN A 153 -0.27 4.21 13.17
N GLU A 154 0.81 4.54 13.87
CA GLU A 154 1.09 3.97 15.19
C GLU A 154 0.06 4.50 16.20
N GLN A 155 -0.45 3.59 17.03
CA GLN A 155 -1.37 3.97 18.09
C GLN A 155 -0.59 4.53 19.28
N ALA A 156 -1.02 5.68 19.79
CA ALA A 156 -0.32 6.39 20.87
C ALA A 156 -0.14 5.55 22.15
N ASP A 157 -1.08 4.66 22.46
CA ASP A 157 -1.02 3.80 23.64
C ASP A 157 0.06 2.73 23.55
N SER A 158 0.48 2.33 22.35
CA SER A 158 1.59 1.41 22.13
C SER A 158 2.96 2.07 22.36
N VAL A 159 3.00 3.39 22.25
CA VAL A 159 4.22 4.20 22.31
C VAL A 159 4.50 4.74 23.72
N ALA A 160 3.47 4.96 24.54
CA ALA A 160 3.56 5.71 25.78
C ALA A 160 4.29 5.01 26.94
N LYS A 161 4.69 3.75 26.79
CA LYS A 161 5.36 2.98 27.85
C LYS A 161 6.77 2.51 27.52
N ASP A 162 7.34 2.94 26.42
CA ASP A 162 8.75 2.64 26.14
C ASP A 162 9.66 3.47 27.04
N ASN A 163 10.44 2.76 27.84
CA ASN A 163 11.47 3.37 28.63
C ASN A 163 12.47 4.04 27.68
N TYR A 164 12.56 5.37 27.76
CA TYR A 164 13.65 6.11 27.16
C TYR A 164 14.95 5.55 27.72
N VAL A 165 15.83 5.03 26.88
CA VAL A 165 17.21 4.81 27.30
C VAL A 165 17.83 6.19 27.39
N THR A 166 17.80 6.77 28.57
CA THR A 166 18.61 7.97 28.89
C THR A 166 20.06 7.51 28.84
N PHE A 167 20.83 8.08 27.93
CA PHE A 167 22.28 7.94 27.97
C PHE A 167 22.78 8.56 29.31
N VAL A 168 22.93 7.74 30.32
CA VAL A 168 23.69 8.10 31.53
C VAL A 168 25.12 7.85 31.14
N GLY A 169 25.92 8.91 31.20
CA GLY A 169 27.34 8.90 30.81
C GLY A 169 28.14 7.74 31.40
N GLU A 170 29.24 7.48 30.73
CA GLU A 170 30.25 6.45 30.96
C GLU A 170 30.29 5.85 32.37
N GLY A 171 30.12 4.54 32.49
CA GLY A 171 30.63 3.76 33.62
C GLY A 171 29.64 2.94 34.44
N LYS A 172 28.41 2.71 34.04
CA LYS A 172 27.55 1.71 34.69
C LYS A 172 26.99 0.71 33.67
N GLU A 173 27.35 -0.56 33.88
CA GLU A 173 26.70 -1.69 33.21
C GLU A 173 25.17 -1.58 33.37
N PRO A 174 24.39 -1.77 32.29
CA PRO A 174 22.94 -1.78 32.43
C PRO A 174 22.55 -2.99 33.27
N ALA A 175 21.97 -2.72 34.44
CA ALA A 175 21.33 -3.75 35.25
C ALA A 175 20.34 -4.53 34.36
N ASP A 176 20.31 -5.86 34.52
CA ASP A 176 19.40 -6.81 33.84
C ASP A 176 17.97 -6.23 33.67
N SER A 177 17.73 -5.57 32.57
CA SER A 177 16.40 -5.16 32.18
C SER A 177 15.76 -6.39 31.57
N VAL A 178 14.80 -6.96 32.26
CA VAL A 178 13.85 -7.96 31.75
C VAL A 178 13.36 -7.43 30.39
N HIS A 179 13.80 -8.07 29.31
CA HIS A 179 13.33 -7.77 27.96
C HIS A 179 11.87 -8.18 27.84
N GLN A 180 10.96 -7.34 28.33
CA GLN A 180 9.57 -7.42 27.91
C GLN A 180 9.53 -7.01 26.43
N THR A 181 9.33 -7.99 25.58
CA THR A 181 9.07 -7.77 24.15
C THR A 181 7.70 -7.06 24.06
N ARG A 182 7.73 -5.73 24.01
CA ARG A 182 6.51 -4.93 23.86
C ARG A 182 6.08 -4.97 22.41
N GLU A 183 4.82 -5.34 22.19
CA GLU A 183 4.22 -5.29 20.88
C GLU A 183 3.63 -3.89 20.65
N GLY A 184 3.89 -3.33 19.46
CA GLY A 184 3.26 -2.10 19.01
C GLY A 184 1.97 -2.40 18.26
N TYR A 185 1.08 -1.41 18.14
CA TYR A 185 -0.17 -1.53 17.40
C TYR A 185 -0.24 -0.52 16.27
N LEU A 186 -0.72 -0.98 15.10
CA LEU A 186 -0.86 -0.17 13.90
C LEU A 186 -2.33 -0.12 13.48
N GLN A 187 -2.82 1.08 13.22
CA GLN A 187 -4.03 1.28 12.44
C GLN A 187 -3.68 1.32 10.97
N CYS A 188 -4.35 0.50 10.15
CA CYS A 188 -4.18 0.44 8.71
C CYS A 188 -5.30 1.19 8.01
N ASP A 189 -4.98 2.27 7.29
CA ASP A 189 -5.93 3.06 6.50
C ASP A 189 -5.63 2.84 5.00
N ILE A 190 -6.58 2.23 4.30
CA ILE A 190 -6.50 1.93 2.87
C ILE A 190 -7.34 2.96 2.12
N GLN A 191 -6.69 3.91 1.46
CA GLN A 191 -7.33 4.99 0.70
C GLN A 191 -7.36 4.62 -0.77
N CYS A 192 -8.56 4.45 -1.34
CA CYS A 192 -8.74 4.07 -2.73
C CYS A 192 -9.46 5.17 -3.50
N ILE A 193 -8.86 5.64 -4.58
CA ILE A 193 -9.45 6.63 -5.48
C ILE A 193 -10.09 5.88 -6.65
N PRO A 194 -11.42 5.94 -6.82
CA PRO A 194 -12.09 5.25 -7.92
C PRO A 194 -11.76 5.87 -9.28
N ALA A 195 -11.73 5.04 -10.30
CA ALA A 195 -11.72 5.49 -11.69
C ALA A 195 -13.12 5.95 -12.12
N LEU A 196 -13.22 6.59 -13.27
CA LEU A 196 -14.51 6.96 -13.84
C LEU A 196 -15.38 5.71 -14.05
N LYS A 197 -16.62 5.78 -13.54
CA LYS A 197 -17.56 4.65 -13.59
C LYS A 197 -17.94 4.26 -15.01
N GLN A 198 -18.06 5.25 -15.90
CA GLN A 198 -18.45 5.06 -17.29
C GLN A 198 -17.39 5.62 -18.21
N GLY A 199 -17.17 4.95 -19.33
CA GLY A 199 -16.29 5.37 -20.41
C GLY A 199 -16.93 5.12 -21.76
N TYR A 200 -16.70 6.02 -22.71
CA TYR A 200 -17.08 5.89 -24.11
C TYR A 200 -15.82 5.92 -24.95
N LYS A 201 -15.79 5.08 -25.98
CA LYS A 201 -14.68 4.99 -26.92
C LYS A 201 -15.23 5.11 -28.33
N ILE A 202 -14.63 5.98 -29.14
CA ILE A 202 -14.91 6.12 -30.55
C ILE A 202 -13.57 6.02 -31.28
N GLU A 203 -13.47 5.08 -32.19
CA GLU A 203 -12.27 4.87 -33.00
C GLU A 203 -12.64 4.82 -34.46
N LEU A 204 -11.84 5.52 -35.29
CA LEU A 204 -11.88 5.43 -36.75
C LEU A 204 -10.51 4.96 -37.22
N GLU A 205 -10.47 3.86 -37.93
CA GLU A 205 -9.25 3.21 -38.42
C GLU A 205 -9.31 3.13 -39.93
N GLY A 206 -8.28 3.65 -40.59
CA GLY A 206 -8.01 3.44 -42.01
C GLY A 206 -6.87 2.47 -42.21
N SER A 207 -7.06 1.44 -43.01
CA SER A 207 -6.03 0.47 -43.36
C SER A 207 -5.81 0.42 -44.89
N THR A 208 -4.58 0.21 -45.30
CA THR A 208 -4.23 -0.02 -46.71
C THR A 208 -3.22 -1.15 -46.83
N THR A 209 -3.56 -2.09 -47.71
CA THR A 209 -2.67 -3.18 -48.10
C THR A 209 -2.38 -3.10 -49.61
N SER A 210 -1.57 -4.02 -50.13
CA SER A 210 -1.35 -4.10 -51.59
C SER A 210 -2.64 -4.28 -52.40
N SER A 211 -3.68 -4.93 -51.83
CA SER A 211 -4.88 -5.34 -52.53
C SER A 211 -6.15 -4.64 -52.06
N PHE A 212 -6.17 -4.01 -50.89
CA PHE A 212 -7.40 -3.45 -50.30
C PHE A 212 -7.15 -2.09 -49.66
N TYR A 213 -8.22 -1.28 -49.62
CA TYR A 213 -8.42 -0.15 -48.75
C TYR A 213 -9.51 -0.52 -47.75
N GLY A 214 -9.24 -0.36 -46.46
CA GLY A 214 -10.18 -0.64 -45.38
C GLY A 214 -10.52 0.62 -44.59
N LEU A 215 -11.77 0.73 -44.18
CA LEU A 215 -12.26 1.72 -43.22
C LEU A 215 -13.03 0.98 -42.13
N ARG A 216 -12.68 1.24 -40.85
CA ARG A 216 -13.39 0.66 -39.72
C ARG A 216 -13.76 1.76 -38.73
N ALA A 217 -15.02 1.73 -38.28
CA ALA A 217 -15.49 2.56 -37.19
C ALA A 217 -15.88 1.66 -36.02
N THR A 218 -15.40 2.02 -34.82
CA THR A 218 -15.72 1.29 -33.59
C THR A 218 -16.29 2.26 -32.56
N VAL A 219 -17.42 1.89 -31.95
CA VAL A 219 -18.01 2.59 -30.80
C VAL A 219 -18.01 1.63 -29.62
N GLY A 220 -17.44 2.05 -28.52
CA GLY A 220 -17.39 1.26 -27.29
C GLY A 220 -18.04 1.98 -26.13
N TYR A 221 -18.64 1.21 -25.24
CA TYR A 221 -19.13 1.64 -23.95
C TYR A 221 -18.59 0.73 -22.87
N GLN A 222 -18.02 1.33 -21.83
CA GLN A 222 -17.53 0.64 -20.66
C GLN A 222 -18.27 1.12 -19.42
N ASN A 223 -18.67 0.18 -18.56
CA ASN A 223 -19.18 0.50 -17.24
C ASN A 223 -18.44 -0.35 -16.18
N ARG A 224 -17.84 0.33 -15.22
CA ARG A 224 -17.18 -0.30 -14.09
C ARG A 224 -18.14 -0.30 -12.91
N ASN A 225 -18.37 -1.46 -12.29
CA ASN A 225 -19.14 -1.59 -11.07
C ASN A 225 -20.67 -1.46 -11.23
N ILE A 226 -21.25 -2.20 -12.16
CA ILE A 226 -22.71 -2.24 -12.37
C ILE A 226 -23.42 -2.78 -11.13
N PHE A 227 -22.97 -3.91 -10.59
CA PHE A 227 -23.59 -4.63 -9.48
C PHE A 227 -22.86 -4.43 -8.12
N ARG A 228 -22.01 -3.42 -8.03
CA ARG A 228 -21.24 -3.10 -6.80
C ARG A 228 -20.21 -4.18 -6.39
N GLY A 229 -19.77 -4.99 -7.31
CA GLY A 229 -18.71 -5.98 -7.13
C GLY A 229 -17.40 -5.59 -7.82
N ALA A 230 -17.32 -4.34 -8.34
CA ALA A 230 -16.24 -3.83 -9.18
C ALA A 230 -16.08 -4.61 -10.50
N GLU A 231 -17.19 -5.11 -11.03
CA GLU A 231 -17.23 -5.77 -12.34
C GLU A 231 -17.02 -4.75 -13.47
N SER A 232 -16.24 -5.12 -14.48
CA SER A 232 -16.16 -4.38 -15.74
C SER A 232 -17.14 -4.98 -16.75
N PHE A 233 -17.97 -4.12 -17.31
CA PHE A 233 -18.85 -4.44 -18.42
C PHE A 233 -18.43 -3.60 -19.61
N ASP A 234 -17.95 -4.26 -20.66
CA ASP A 234 -17.46 -3.63 -21.87
C ASP A 234 -18.26 -4.14 -23.07
N VAL A 235 -18.83 -3.21 -23.84
CA VAL A 235 -19.54 -3.50 -25.10
C VAL A 235 -18.91 -2.65 -26.18
N SER A 236 -18.57 -3.27 -27.29
CA SER A 236 -18.08 -2.56 -28.49
C SER A 236 -18.82 -3.03 -29.72
N PHE A 237 -19.14 -2.09 -30.60
CA PHE A 237 -19.70 -2.32 -31.90
C PHE A 237 -18.75 -1.76 -32.95
N SER A 238 -18.38 -2.61 -33.92
CA SER A 238 -17.46 -2.24 -35.01
C SER A 238 -18.13 -2.50 -36.37
N VAL A 239 -18.03 -1.55 -37.25
CA VAL A 239 -18.42 -1.67 -38.65
C VAL A 239 -17.20 -1.42 -39.51
N GLY A 240 -16.91 -2.34 -40.41
CA GLY A 240 -15.80 -2.23 -41.36
C GLY A 240 -16.27 -2.35 -42.81
N TYR A 241 -15.66 -1.56 -43.67
CA TYR A 241 -15.84 -1.63 -45.13
C TYR A 241 -14.47 -1.78 -45.78
N GLU A 242 -14.38 -2.74 -46.71
CA GLU A 242 -13.14 -2.98 -47.46
C GLU A 242 -13.43 -2.85 -48.98
N TYR A 243 -12.58 -2.11 -49.68
CA TYR A 243 -12.63 -1.92 -51.11
C TYR A 243 -11.39 -2.53 -51.76
N MET A 244 -11.63 -3.39 -52.75
CA MET A 244 -10.56 -4.05 -53.50
C MET A 244 -9.93 -3.08 -54.50
N LYS A 245 -8.59 -3.01 -54.50
CA LYS A 245 -7.85 -2.28 -55.53
C LYS A 245 -7.99 -3.03 -56.87
N THR A 246 -8.63 -2.41 -57.85
CA THR A 246 -8.65 -2.98 -59.21
C THR A 246 -7.23 -2.89 -59.80
N PRO A 247 -6.66 -4.01 -60.28
CA PRO A 247 -5.38 -3.95 -61.00
C PRO A 247 -5.59 -3.07 -62.25
N SER A 248 -4.78 -2.00 -62.36
CA SER A 248 -4.77 -1.22 -63.61
C SER A 248 -4.25 -2.12 -64.71
N ALA A 249 -5.12 -2.50 -65.64
CA ALA A 249 -4.69 -3.19 -66.86
C ALA A 249 -3.74 -2.27 -67.64
N ARG A 250 -2.47 -2.67 -67.74
CA ARG A 250 -1.52 -2.09 -68.68
C ARG A 250 -1.65 -2.80 -70.03
#